data_71a90c0fc894a5c32556e9051ceef142
#
_entry.id   71a90c0fc894a5c32556e9051ceef142
#
_cell.length_a   1.000
_cell.length_b   1.000
_cell.length_c   1.000
_cell.angle_alpha   90.00
_cell.angle_beta   90.00
_cell.angle_gamma   90.00
#
_symmetry.space_group_name_H-M   'P 1'
#
loop_
_entity.id
_entity.type
_entity.pdbx_description
1 polymer ?
#
loop_
_entity_poly.entity_id
_entity_poly.type
_entity_poly.pdbx_seq_one_letter_code
_entity_poly.pdbx_strand_id
1 'polypeptide(L)'
;QQTAPSPVGEGWGGGSKPSAPATSSEANEPLPPQPGKQHAVSLIQEHPPRLFITSPNPPDILLVRITHYLEQHNHNIHEARLYTTADHRLTLQEYTLSENPPPAPELAHELEQHIADKQPPPPLARRLPRERLKHFTTHTRVHIQPEGDHTTLELTCKDRHGLLSLISRILLAHGVHISHAKIGTYGEKVEDSFHLTDAQHRPLTDPATLAALKQALLEALQ
;
A
#
# COMPACT_ATOMS: atom_id res chain seq x y z
N GLN A 1 15.47 81.00 -30.64
CA GLN A 1 14.32 81.07 -31.55
C GLN A 1 13.78 79.71 -31.90
N GLN A 2 12.56 79.60 -31.71
CA GLN A 2 11.56 78.64 -32.25
C GLN A 2 11.43 77.26 -31.61
N THR A 3 10.49 77.23 -30.83
CA THR A 3 9.46 76.26 -30.43
C THR A 3 9.07 75.28 -31.54
N ALA A 4 9.00 74.00 -31.21
CA ALA A 4 8.16 73.07 -31.92
C ALA A 4 7.45 72.14 -30.91
N PRO A 5 6.20 71.80 -31.17
CA PRO A 5 5.27 71.17 -30.20
C PRO A 5 5.39 69.63 -30.18
N SER A 6 5.02 69.08 -29.04
CA SER A 6 4.82 67.62 -28.83
C SER A 6 3.61 67.14 -29.66
N PRO A 7 3.61 65.91 -30.13
CA PRO A 7 2.37 65.21 -30.47
C PRO A 7 1.97 64.25 -29.37
N VAL A 8 0.70 64.30 -29.15
CA VAL A 8 -0.18 63.56 -28.30
C VAL A 8 -0.16 62.05 -28.62
N GLY A 9 -0.37 61.27 -27.57
CA GLY A 9 -0.32 59.85 -27.53
C GLY A 9 -1.29 59.06 -28.37
N GLU A 10 -1.04 57.80 -28.47
CA GLU A 10 -2.06 56.77 -28.66
C GLU A 10 -1.66 55.54 -27.91
N GLY A 11 -2.57 55.11 -27.03
CA GLY A 11 -2.46 53.90 -26.25
C GLY A 11 -2.59 52.68 -27.14
N TRP A 12 -1.71 51.72 -26.95
CA TRP A 12 -1.84 50.40 -27.49
C TRP A 12 -2.04 49.42 -26.35
N GLY A 13 -3.11 48.67 -26.51
CA GLY A 13 -3.70 47.74 -25.60
C GLY A 13 -2.74 46.66 -25.07
N GLY A 14 -2.95 46.36 -23.80
CA GLY A 14 -2.35 45.27 -23.12
C GLY A 14 -2.75 43.93 -23.77
N GLY A 15 -1.83 43.35 -24.51
CA GLY A 15 -1.91 41.94 -24.91
C GLY A 15 -1.60 41.08 -23.70
N SER A 16 -2.62 40.50 -23.13
CA SER A 16 -2.46 39.40 -22.16
C SER A 16 -1.69 38.29 -22.83
N LYS A 17 -0.50 37.98 -22.33
CA LYS A 17 0.21 36.74 -22.69
C LYS A 17 -0.71 35.58 -22.34
N PRO A 18 -0.91 34.60 -23.24
CA PRO A 18 -1.59 33.38 -22.88
C PRO A 18 -0.74 32.67 -21.82
N SER A 19 -1.36 32.39 -20.69
CA SER A 19 -0.82 31.49 -19.66
C SER A 19 -0.50 30.17 -20.33
N ALA A 20 0.74 29.71 -20.21
CA ALA A 20 1.12 28.36 -20.60
C ALA A 20 0.19 27.36 -19.89
N PRO A 21 -0.25 26.28 -20.54
CA PRO A 21 -1.01 25.25 -19.86
C PRO A 21 -0.14 24.67 -18.74
N ALA A 22 -0.69 24.63 -17.53
CA ALA A 22 -0.07 23.96 -16.40
C ALA A 22 0.28 22.55 -16.84
N THR A 23 1.54 22.20 -16.77
CA THR A 23 2.03 20.86 -17.05
C THR A 23 1.37 19.91 -16.07
N SER A 24 0.70 18.92 -16.58
CA SER A 24 -0.08 17.88 -15.89
C SER A 24 0.74 16.93 -14.99
N SER A 25 1.93 17.33 -14.56
CA SER A 25 2.79 16.51 -13.69
C SER A 25 2.59 16.75 -12.18
N GLU A 26 1.84 17.78 -11.77
CA GLU A 26 1.57 18.07 -10.35
C GLU A 26 0.40 17.27 -9.77
N ALA A 27 -0.37 16.55 -10.59
CA ALA A 27 -1.56 15.83 -10.14
C ALA A 27 -1.27 14.43 -9.53
N ASN A 28 -0.01 13.98 -9.50
CA ASN A 28 0.33 12.58 -9.22
C ASN A 28 1.18 12.36 -7.96
N GLU A 29 1.43 13.39 -7.15
CA GLU A 29 2.09 13.20 -5.87
C GLU A 29 1.08 12.90 -4.76
N PRO A 30 1.34 11.88 -3.91
CA PRO A 30 0.50 11.61 -2.76
C PRO A 30 0.47 12.84 -1.84
N LEU A 31 -0.72 13.36 -1.59
CA LEU A 31 -0.90 14.53 -0.74
C LEU A 31 -0.39 14.24 0.69
N PRO A 32 0.41 15.13 1.27
CA PRO A 32 0.77 15.01 2.68
C PRO A 32 -0.48 15.11 3.57
N PRO A 33 -0.50 14.48 4.74
CA PRO A 33 -1.63 14.57 5.66
C PRO A 33 -1.93 16.02 6.00
N GLN A 34 -3.19 16.42 5.85
CA GLN A 34 -3.63 17.77 6.17
C GLN A 34 -3.51 18.03 7.68
N PRO A 35 -3.21 19.28 8.12
CA PRO A 35 -3.16 19.61 9.53
C PRO A 35 -4.45 19.20 10.26
N GLY A 36 -4.33 18.34 11.28
CA GLY A 36 -5.46 17.81 12.04
C GLY A 36 -5.98 16.44 11.59
N LYS A 37 -5.60 15.93 10.42
CA LYS A 37 -5.89 14.56 10.01
C LYS A 37 -4.72 13.64 10.37
N GLN A 38 -5.04 12.54 11.05
CA GLN A 38 -4.03 11.52 11.41
C GLN A 38 -3.68 10.62 10.22
N HIS A 39 -4.58 10.48 9.25
CA HIS A 39 -4.42 9.62 8.08
C HIS A 39 -4.69 10.42 6.81
N ALA A 40 -4.02 10.07 5.73
CA ALA A 40 -4.36 10.54 4.40
C ALA A 40 -4.45 9.34 3.45
N VAL A 41 -5.54 9.30 2.70
CA VAL A 41 -5.78 8.29 1.68
C VAL A 41 -6.00 9.00 0.35
N SER A 42 -5.26 8.59 -0.67
CA SER A 42 -5.38 9.14 -2.03
C SER A 42 -5.51 8.00 -3.03
N LEU A 43 -6.53 8.06 -3.86
CA LEU A 43 -6.75 7.14 -4.97
C LEU A 43 -6.44 7.85 -6.28
N ILE A 44 -5.45 7.35 -7.02
CA ILE A 44 -5.11 7.81 -8.35
C ILE A 44 -5.74 6.83 -9.34
N GLN A 45 -6.70 7.33 -10.12
CA GLN A 45 -7.44 6.54 -11.11
C GLN A 45 -6.66 6.49 -12.44
N GLU A 46 -5.49 5.89 -12.41
CA GLU A 46 -4.71 5.53 -13.60
C GLU A 46 -5.05 4.10 -14.02
N HIS A 47 -4.36 3.59 -15.03
CA HIS A 47 -4.42 2.19 -15.41
C HIS A 47 -3.04 1.55 -15.27
N PRO A 48 -2.82 0.71 -14.24
CA PRO A 48 -3.74 0.31 -13.17
C PRO A 48 -3.94 1.39 -12.10
N PRO A 49 -5.08 1.41 -11.38
CA PRO A 49 -5.34 2.38 -10.32
C PRO A 49 -4.42 2.14 -9.11
N ARG A 50 -3.97 3.24 -8.51
CA ARG A 50 -3.06 3.22 -7.35
C ARG A 50 -3.67 3.89 -6.14
N LEU A 51 -3.51 3.28 -5.00
CA LEU A 51 -3.97 3.76 -3.70
C LEU A 51 -2.76 4.06 -2.82
N PHE A 52 -2.69 5.27 -2.29
CA PHE A 52 -1.63 5.73 -1.39
C PHE A 52 -2.22 6.03 -0.01
N ILE A 53 -1.58 5.51 1.01
CA ILE A 53 -1.99 5.72 2.40
C ILE A 53 -0.80 6.18 3.22
N THR A 54 -0.95 7.31 3.92
CA THR A 54 -0.02 7.75 4.95
C THR A 54 -0.70 7.72 6.30
N SER A 55 -0.02 7.20 7.32
CA SER A 55 -0.62 7.01 8.65
C SER A 55 0.44 6.95 9.73
N PRO A 56 0.16 7.49 10.93
CA PRO A 56 0.97 7.24 12.12
C PRO A 56 0.71 5.87 12.76
N ASN A 57 -0.22 5.08 12.23
CA ASN A 57 -0.49 3.73 12.74
C ASN A 57 0.68 2.79 12.45
N PRO A 58 0.92 1.79 13.33
CA PRO A 58 1.86 0.72 13.02
C PRO A 58 1.55 0.05 11.68
N PRO A 59 2.57 -0.22 10.85
CA PRO A 59 2.38 -0.70 9.49
C PRO A 59 1.64 -2.04 9.40
N ASP A 60 1.87 -2.94 10.33
CA ASP A 60 1.24 -4.25 10.45
C ASP A 60 -0.28 -4.16 10.68
N ILE A 61 -0.71 -3.32 11.64
CA ILE A 61 -2.15 -3.09 11.89
C ILE A 61 -2.81 -2.42 10.69
N LEU A 62 -2.12 -1.42 10.12
CA LEU A 62 -2.61 -0.71 8.95
C LEU A 62 -2.76 -1.65 7.75
N LEU A 63 -1.75 -2.50 7.49
CA LEU A 63 -1.80 -3.49 6.42
C LEU A 63 -3.00 -4.44 6.57
N VAL A 64 -3.24 -4.97 7.77
CA VAL A 64 -4.39 -5.86 8.02
C VAL A 64 -5.71 -5.15 7.75
N ARG A 65 -5.88 -3.91 8.19
CA ARG A 65 -7.12 -3.16 8.00
C ARG A 65 -7.39 -2.86 6.53
N ILE A 66 -6.40 -2.37 5.82
CA ILE A 66 -6.51 -2.01 4.40
C ILE A 66 -6.79 -3.27 3.56
N THR A 67 -5.99 -4.31 3.73
CA THR A 67 -6.14 -5.53 2.92
C THR A 67 -7.46 -6.23 3.19
N HIS A 68 -7.95 -6.20 4.43
CA HIS A 68 -9.26 -6.72 4.77
C HIS A 68 -10.38 -5.92 4.12
N TYR A 69 -10.31 -4.59 4.19
CA TYR A 69 -11.30 -3.72 3.56
C TYR A 69 -11.36 -3.95 2.05
N LEU A 70 -10.20 -3.94 1.38
CA LEU A 70 -10.12 -4.17 -0.06
C LEU A 70 -10.66 -5.56 -0.45
N GLU A 71 -10.35 -6.60 0.34
CA GLU A 71 -10.88 -7.94 0.14
C GLU A 71 -12.42 -7.98 0.23
N GLN A 72 -13.00 -7.32 1.23
CA GLN A 72 -14.46 -7.28 1.42
C GLN A 72 -15.18 -6.58 0.27
N HIS A 73 -14.54 -5.58 -0.33
CA HIS A 73 -15.09 -4.82 -1.46
C HIS A 73 -14.69 -5.39 -2.83
N ASN A 74 -14.13 -6.61 -2.87
CA ASN A 74 -13.68 -7.32 -4.08
C ASN A 74 -12.60 -6.58 -4.89
N HIS A 75 -11.81 -5.72 -4.23
CA HIS A 75 -10.62 -5.15 -4.83
C HIS A 75 -9.44 -6.12 -4.66
N ASN A 76 -8.86 -6.55 -5.76
CA ASN A 76 -7.66 -7.38 -5.74
C ASN A 76 -6.41 -6.52 -5.78
N ILE A 77 -5.43 -6.83 -4.93
CA ILE A 77 -4.15 -6.14 -4.87
C ILE A 77 -3.18 -6.89 -5.79
N HIS A 78 -2.66 -6.19 -6.80
CA HIS A 78 -1.68 -6.73 -7.74
C HIS A 78 -0.24 -6.49 -7.25
N GLU A 79 0.02 -5.30 -6.72
CA GLU A 79 1.29 -4.93 -6.09
C GLU A 79 1.02 -4.13 -4.82
N ALA A 80 1.93 -4.24 -3.87
CA ALA A 80 1.96 -3.33 -2.73
C ALA A 80 3.41 -3.04 -2.30
N ARG A 81 3.62 -1.83 -1.78
CA ARG A 81 4.88 -1.41 -1.18
C ARG A 81 4.60 -0.71 0.13
N LEU A 82 5.33 -1.10 1.15
CA LEU A 82 5.23 -0.54 2.49
C LEU A 82 6.57 0.03 2.91
N TYR A 83 6.52 1.23 3.48
CA TYR A 83 7.68 1.94 3.99
C TYR A 83 7.34 2.54 5.35
N THR A 84 8.26 2.44 6.27
CA THR A 84 8.17 3.10 7.58
C THR A 84 9.35 4.06 7.71
N THR A 85 9.10 5.27 8.21
CA THR A 85 10.17 6.24 8.48
C THR A 85 11.14 5.71 9.53
N ALA A 86 12.41 6.16 9.48
CA ALA A 86 13.45 5.69 10.40
C ALA A 86 13.12 5.95 11.89
N ASP A 87 12.31 6.95 12.19
CA ASP A 87 11.80 7.25 13.52
C ASP A 87 10.52 6.47 13.89
N HIS A 88 10.08 5.58 13.02
CA HIS A 88 8.86 4.75 13.16
C HIS A 88 7.56 5.52 13.40
N ARG A 89 7.51 6.80 13.04
CA ARG A 89 6.35 7.67 13.30
C ARG A 89 5.34 7.69 12.18
N LEU A 90 5.79 7.44 10.96
CA LEU A 90 4.94 7.51 9.78
C LEU A 90 5.13 6.27 8.92
N THR A 91 4.03 5.74 8.45
CA THR A 91 4.00 4.66 7.46
C THR A 91 3.42 5.19 6.16
N LEU A 92 4.07 4.87 5.04
CA LEU A 92 3.55 5.04 3.69
C LEU A 92 3.26 3.66 3.11
N GLN A 93 2.06 3.47 2.60
CA GLN A 93 1.67 2.25 1.89
C GLN A 93 1.12 2.62 0.51
N GLU A 94 1.61 1.95 -0.50
CA GLU A 94 1.18 2.06 -1.89
C GLU A 94 0.61 0.72 -2.32
N TYR A 95 -0.56 0.75 -2.98
CA TYR A 95 -1.21 -0.43 -3.53
C TYR A 95 -1.58 -0.18 -4.98
N THR A 96 -1.22 -1.11 -5.85
CA THR A 96 -1.73 -1.19 -7.22
C THR A 96 -2.90 -2.17 -7.23
N LEU A 97 -4.07 -1.68 -7.60
CA LEU A 97 -5.30 -2.46 -7.58
C LEU A 97 -5.60 -3.06 -8.95
N SER A 98 -6.33 -4.17 -8.96
CA SER A 98 -6.91 -4.72 -10.18
C SER A 98 -7.94 -3.75 -10.77
N GLU A 99 -7.99 -3.66 -12.09
CA GLU A 99 -8.94 -2.81 -12.81
C GLU A 99 -10.37 -3.35 -12.84
N ASN A 100 -10.58 -4.60 -12.45
CA ASN A 100 -11.89 -5.24 -12.56
C ASN A 100 -12.37 -5.86 -11.23
N PRO A 101 -13.33 -5.21 -10.56
CA PRO A 101 -13.96 -3.93 -10.91
C PRO A 101 -13.05 -2.73 -10.60
N PRO A 102 -13.14 -1.65 -11.38
CA PRO A 102 -12.39 -0.43 -11.06
C PRO A 102 -12.89 0.15 -9.72
N PRO A 103 -11.99 0.72 -8.90
CA PRO A 103 -12.40 1.31 -7.65
C PRO A 103 -13.25 2.56 -7.89
N ALA A 104 -14.31 2.72 -7.10
CA ALA A 104 -15.10 3.94 -7.10
C ALA A 104 -14.30 5.12 -6.51
N PRO A 105 -14.54 6.36 -6.93
CA PRO A 105 -13.85 7.54 -6.38
C PRO A 105 -13.99 7.68 -4.85
N GLU A 106 -15.10 7.20 -4.31
CA GLU A 106 -15.44 7.22 -2.88
C GLU A 106 -14.57 6.30 -2.03
N LEU A 107 -13.90 5.32 -2.64
CA LEU A 107 -13.07 4.32 -1.97
C LEU A 107 -12.05 4.97 -1.01
N ALA A 108 -11.40 6.06 -1.44
CA ALA A 108 -10.40 6.74 -0.62
C ALA A 108 -11.01 7.29 0.68
N HIS A 109 -12.18 7.90 0.60
CA HIS A 109 -12.88 8.45 1.75
C HIS A 109 -13.40 7.37 2.71
N GLU A 110 -14.00 6.33 2.17
CA GLU A 110 -14.51 5.20 2.95
C GLU A 110 -13.37 4.45 3.66
N LEU A 111 -12.24 4.26 2.96
CA LEU A 111 -11.07 3.63 3.54
C LEU A 111 -10.43 4.50 4.63
N GLU A 112 -10.39 5.84 4.45
CA GLU A 112 -9.91 6.77 5.48
C GLU A 112 -10.73 6.63 6.77
N GLN A 113 -12.05 6.53 6.67
CA GLN A 113 -12.94 6.29 7.80
C GLN A 113 -12.68 4.91 8.44
N HIS A 114 -12.53 3.88 7.62
CA HIS A 114 -12.26 2.52 8.11
C HIS A 114 -10.92 2.40 8.85
N ILE A 115 -9.88 3.10 8.40
CA ILE A 115 -8.57 3.13 9.06
C ILE A 115 -8.65 3.88 10.40
N ALA A 116 -9.45 4.93 10.47
CA ALA A 116 -9.62 5.73 11.69
C ALA A 116 -10.39 4.98 12.78
N ASP A 117 -11.16 3.95 12.43
CA ASP A 117 -11.86 3.10 13.39
C ASP A 117 -10.86 2.32 14.25
N LYS A 118 -11.01 2.43 15.57
CA LYS A 118 -10.13 1.78 16.56
C LYS A 118 -10.50 0.32 16.83
N GLN A 119 -11.53 -0.22 16.18
CA GLN A 119 -11.91 -1.61 16.39
C GLN A 119 -10.78 -2.55 15.93
N PRO A 120 -10.53 -3.64 16.68
CA PRO A 120 -9.55 -4.62 16.24
C PRO A 120 -10.01 -5.24 14.91
N PRO A 121 -9.08 -5.58 14.00
CA PRO A 121 -9.44 -6.25 12.77
C PRO A 121 -10.19 -7.56 13.09
N PRO A 122 -11.25 -7.89 12.35
CA PRO A 122 -12.03 -9.09 12.63
C PRO A 122 -11.14 -10.34 12.54
N PRO A 123 -11.43 -11.38 13.34
CA PRO A 123 -10.63 -12.59 13.34
C PRO A 123 -10.61 -13.26 11.96
N LEU A 124 -9.55 -14.01 11.68
CA LEU A 124 -9.44 -14.83 10.47
C LEU A 124 -10.68 -15.71 10.32
N ALA A 125 -11.56 -15.36 9.39
CA ALA A 125 -12.59 -16.28 8.97
C ALA A 125 -11.89 -17.47 8.28
N ARG A 126 -12.16 -18.69 8.76
CA ARG A 126 -11.64 -19.92 8.14
C ARG A 126 -12.35 -20.08 6.78
N ARG A 127 -11.82 -19.42 5.74
CA ARG A 127 -12.30 -19.65 4.38
C ARG A 127 -11.75 -20.99 3.90
N LEU A 128 -12.66 -21.92 3.69
CA LEU A 128 -12.33 -23.15 2.96
C LEU A 128 -11.85 -22.77 1.56
N PRO A 129 -10.81 -23.43 1.04
CA PRO A 129 -10.33 -23.19 -0.29
C PRO A 129 -11.46 -23.36 -1.29
N ARG A 130 -11.80 -22.33 -2.06
CA ARG A 130 -12.67 -22.50 -3.22
C ARG A 130 -11.92 -23.31 -4.28
N GLU A 131 -12.62 -24.28 -4.84
CA GLU A 131 -12.19 -25.31 -5.75
C GLU A 131 -11.15 -24.90 -6.81
N ARG A 132 -10.08 -25.71 -6.81
CA ARG A 132 -9.28 -26.20 -7.95
C ARG A 132 -9.44 -25.46 -9.29
N LEU A 133 -8.57 -24.51 -9.54
CA LEU A 133 -8.08 -24.28 -10.88
C LEU A 133 -6.87 -25.21 -11.11
N LYS A 134 -7.13 -26.33 -11.76
CA LYS A 134 -6.11 -27.25 -12.25
C LYS A 134 -5.39 -26.55 -13.41
N HIS A 135 -4.07 -26.41 -13.33
CA HIS A 135 -3.13 -26.56 -14.44
C HIS A 135 -1.74 -25.94 -14.26
N PHE A 136 -1.45 -25.22 -13.17
CA PHE A 136 -0.05 -24.85 -12.89
C PHE A 136 0.30 -25.23 -11.46
N THR A 137 1.33 -26.06 -11.30
CA THR A 137 1.87 -26.44 -9.98
C THR A 137 2.84 -25.37 -9.49
N THR A 138 2.32 -24.28 -8.97
CA THR A 138 3.15 -23.36 -8.19
C THR A 138 3.38 -24.00 -6.81
N HIS A 139 4.60 -24.39 -6.53
CA HIS A 139 4.95 -24.91 -5.21
C HIS A 139 5.02 -23.76 -4.21
N THR A 140 4.26 -23.87 -3.12
CA THR A 140 4.37 -22.94 -2.00
C THR A 140 5.75 -23.05 -1.37
N ARG A 141 6.44 -21.92 -1.25
CA ARG A 141 7.74 -21.79 -0.58
C ARG A 141 7.67 -20.65 0.42
N VAL A 142 8.18 -20.90 1.61
CA VAL A 142 8.32 -19.91 2.68
C VAL A 142 9.75 -19.99 3.17
N HIS A 143 10.49 -18.92 3.01
CA HIS A 143 11.86 -18.75 3.48
C HIS A 143 11.90 -17.62 4.50
N ILE A 144 12.43 -17.89 5.68
CA ILE A 144 12.55 -16.90 6.75
C ILE A 144 13.97 -17.00 7.30
N GLN A 145 14.68 -15.86 7.29
CA GLN A 145 16.05 -15.80 7.83
C GLN A 145 16.35 -14.43 8.46
N PRO A 146 17.05 -14.40 9.60
CA PRO A 146 17.60 -13.16 10.13
C PRO A 146 18.65 -12.58 9.17
N GLU A 147 18.58 -11.26 8.92
CA GLU A 147 19.48 -10.56 8.01
C GLU A 147 19.77 -9.14 8.53
N GLY A 148 20.96 -8.94 9.08
CA GLY A 148 21.36 -7.64 9.62
C GLY A 148 20.46 -7.16 10.75
N ASP A 149 19.73 -6.07 10.53
CA ASP A 149 18.84 -5.42 11.49
C ASP A 149 17.37 -5.87 11.42
N HIS A 150 17.05 -6.80 10.52
CA HIS A 150 15.69 -7.32 10.33
C HIS A 150 15.70 -8.82 10.06
N THR A 151 14.53 -9.40 9.91
CA THR A 151 14.34 -10.76 9.44
C THR A 151 13.64 -10.73 8.10
N THR A 152 14.23 -11.28 7.08
CA THR A 152 13.64 -11.40 5.75
C THR A 152 12.69 -12.60 5.71
N LEU A 153 11.45 -12.36 5.29
CA LEU A 153 10.49 -13.38 4.90
C LEU A 153 10.27 -13.27 3.39
N GLU A 154 10.60 -14.34 2.68
CA GLU A 154 10.27 -14.51 1.27
C GLU A 154 9.25 -15.62 1.13
N LEU A 155 8.20 -15.34 0.36
CA LEU A 155 7.21 -16.36 0.05
C LEU A 155 6.86 -16.37 -1.43
N THR A 156 6.63 -17.58 -1.92
CA THR A 156 6.13 -17.85 -3.26
C THR A 156 4.95 -18.78 -3.13
N CYS A 157 3.80 -18.43 -3.71
CA CYS A 157 2.63 -19.30 -3.74
C CYS A 157 1.73 -18.97 -4.93
N LYS A 158 0.65 -19.73 -5.07
CA LYS A 158 -0.39 -19.41 -6.06
C LYS A 158 -1.21 -18.21 -5.60
N ASP A 159 -1.48 -17.29 -6.53
CA ASP A 159 -2.35 -16.15 -6.27
C ASP A 159 -3.80 -16.59 -5.99
N ARG A 160 -4.43 -15.88 -5.07
CA ARG A 160 -5.85 -16.03 -4.74
C ARG A 160 -6.38 -14.77 -4.09
N HIS A 161 -7.64 -14.50 -4.31
CA HIS A 161 -8.31 -13.37 -3.68
C HIS A 161 -8.17 -13.41 -2.15
N GLY A 162 -7.82 -12.28 -1.53
CA GLY A 162 -7.63 -12.15 -0.09
C GLY A 162 -6.31 -12.75 0.45
N LEU A 163 -5.37 -13.12 -0.43
CA LEU A 163 -4.10 -13.71 -0.02
C LEU A 163 -3.30 -12.79 0.90
N LEU A 164 -3.14 -11.53 0.52
CA LEU A 164 -2.39 -10.56 1.33
C LEU A 164 -3.08 -10.27 2.67
N SER A 165 -4.41 -10.24 2.69
CA SER A 165 -5.19 -10.14 3.93
C SER A 165 -4.94 -11.33 4.86
N LEU A 166 -4.82 -12.53 4.33
CA LEU A 166 -4.48 -13.73 5.10
C LEU A 166 -3.07 -13.66 5.67
N ILE A 167 -2.08 -13.34 4.84
CA ILE A 167 -0.68 -13.24 5.25
C ILE A 167 -0.51 -12.18 6.33
N SER A 168 -1.04 -10.98 6.12
CA SER A 168 -0.93 -9.88 7.08
C SER A 168 -1.51 -10.23 8.46
N ARG A 169 -2.60 -10.97 8.51
CA ARG A 169 -3.21 -11.44 9.77
C ARG A 169 -2.37 -12.49 10.48
N ILE A 170 -1.72 -13.38 9.73
CA ILE A 170 -0.81 -14.38 10.32
C ILE A 170 0.38 -13.66 10.93
N LEU A 171 0.98 -12.70 10.22
CA LEU A 171 2.09 -11.90 10.73
C LEU A 171 1.70 -11.17 12.02
N LEU A 172 0.55 -10.48 12.01
CA LEU A 172 0.04 -9.79 13.19
C LEU A 172 -0.21 -10.74 14.37
N ALA A 173 -0.79 -11.93 14.12
CA ALA A 173 -1.09 -12.93 15.16
C ALA A 173 0.18 -13.48 15.82
N HIS A 174 1.32 -13.49 15.11
CA HIS A 174 2.62 -13.88 15.66
C HIS A 174 3.37 -12.73 16.33
N GLY A 175 2.75 -11.53 16.41
CA GLY A 175 3.35 -10.38 17.08
C GLY A 175 4.61 -9.84 16.39
N VAL A 176 4.74 -10.07 15.08
CA VAL A 176 5.86 -9.54 14.29
C VAL A 176 5.45 -8.23 13.62
N HIS A 177 6.39 -7.29 13.59
CA HIS A 177 6.21 -6.01 12.94
C HIS A 177 6.81 -6.03 11.53
N ILE A 178 6.15 -5.32 10.61
CA ILE A 178 6.58 -5.18 9.22
C ILE A 178 7.19 -3.79 9.06
N SER A 179 8.48 -3.70 8.76
CA SER A 179 9.13 -2.41 8.46
C SER A 179 9.05 -2.06 6.98
N HIS A 180 9.22 -3.06 6.11
CA HIS A 180 9.12 -2.93 4.66
C HIS A 180 8.40 -4.16 4.09
N ALA A 181 7.71 -3.97 2.98
CA ALA A 181 7.18 -5.07 2.20
C ALA A 181 7.17 -4.72 0.72
N LYS A 182 7.41 -5.73 -0.10
CA LYS A 182 7.21 -5.70 -1.53
C LYS A 182 6.40 -6.92 -1.90
N ILE A 183 5.22 -6.68 -2.43
CA ILE A 183 4.26 -7.68 -2.86
C ILE A 183 4.14 -7.59 -4.37
N GLY A 184 4.15 -8.71 -5.07
CA GLY A 184 4.02 -8.74 -6.51
C GLY A 184 3.34 -10.00 -7.01
N THR A 185 2.34 -9.80 -7.89
CA THR A 185 1.63 -10.88 -8.57
C THR A 185 2.06 -10.95 -10.02
N TYR A 186 2.57 -12.11 -10.43
CA TYR A 186 3.04 -12.39 -11.79
C TYR A 186 2.20 -13.51 -12.40
N GLY A 187 1.12 -13.16 -13.07
CA GLY A 187 0.14 -14.12 -13.55
C GLY A 187 -0.57 -14.84 -12.40
N GLU A 188 -0.38 -16.15 -12.27
CA GLU A 188 -0.94 -16.95 -11.16
C GLU A 188 0.04 -17.14 -10.00
N LYS A 189 1.23 -16.53 -10.05
CA LYS A 189 2.29 -16.67 -9.05
C LYS A 189 2.44 -15.38 -8.27
N VAL A 190 2.50 -15.50 -6.95
CA VAL A 190 2.85 -14.43 -6.03
C VAL A 190 4.30 -14.59 -5.57
N GLU A 191 5.03 -13.50 -5.56
CA GLU A 191 6.37 -13.38 -4.99
C GLU A 191 6.40 -12.17 -4.04
N ASP A 192 6.37 -12.46 -2.76
CA ASP A 192 6.33 -11.44 -1.71
C ASP A 192 7.59 -11.47 -0.87
N SER A 193 8.06 -10.31 -0.50
CA SER A 193 9.18 -10.13 0.44
C SER A 193 8.78 -9.14 1.53
N PHE A 194 9.08 -9.50 2.78
CA PHE A 194 8.81 -8.69 3.96
C PHE A 194 10.07 -8.57 4.81
N HIS A 195 10.32 -7.38 5.35
CA HIS A 195 11.26 -7.17 6.43
C HIS A 195 10.51 -7.13 7.75
N LEU A 196 10.80 -8.09 8.61
CA LEU A 196 10.12 -8.33 9.86
C LEU A 196 11.02 -8.01 11.06
N THR A 197 10.42 -7.52 12.12
CA THR A 197 11.09 -7.27 13.40
C THR A 197 10.22 -7.69 14.58
N ASP A 198 10.81 -7.79 15.76
CA ASP A 198 10.07 -7.89 17.02
C ASP A 198 9.48 -6.53 17.47
N ALA A 199 8.77 -6.51 18.60
CA ALA A 199 8.19 -5.29 19.17
C ALA A 199 9.23 -4.25 19.61
N GLN A 200 10.50 -4.60 19.67
CA GLN A 200 11.63 -3.72 19.97
C GLN A 200 12.42 -3.35 18.70
N HIS A 201 11.84 -3.57 17.53
CA HIS A 201 12.46 -3.32 16.22
C HIS A 201 13.78 -4.06 15.98
N ARG A 202 13.94 -5.26 16.55
CA ARG A 202 15.12 -6.12 16.37
C ARG A 202 14.76 -7.32 15.48
N PRO A 203 15.75 -7.94 14.82
CA PRO A 203 15.51 -9.15 14.04
C PRO A 203 14.98 -10.29 14.92
N LEU A 204 14.10 -11.11 14.34
CA LEU A 204 13.60 -12.32 14.98
C LEU A 204 14.69 -13.37 14.90
N THR A 205 15.25 -13.76 16.05
CA THR A 205 16.36 -14.72 16.12
C THR A 205 15.99 -16.02 16.83
N ASP A 206 14.84 -16.05 17.52
CA ASP A 206 14.40 -17.26 18.22
C ASP A 206 13.94 -18.34 17.21
N PRO A 207 14.61 -19.52 17.18
CA PRO A 207 14.28 -20.57 16.23
C PRO A 207 12.85 -21.11 16.38
N ALA A 208 12.30 -21.13 17.60
CA ALA A 208 10.93 -21.61 17.84
C ALA A 208 9.90 -20.65 17.23
N THR A 209 10.09 -19.34 17.39
CA THR A 209 9.25 -18.31 16.79
C THR A 209 9.31 -18.37 15.26
N LEU A 210 10.51 -18.48 14.69
CA LEU A 210 10.69 -18.60 13.24
C LEU A 210 10.02 -19.85 12.67
N ALA A 211 10.16 -20.99 13.36
CA ALA A 211 9.54 -22.25 12.95
C ALA A 211 8.00 -22.19 13.05
N ALA A 212 7.47 -21.62 14.12
CA ALA A 212 6.01 -21.46 14.31
C ALA A 212 5.42 -20.55 13.22
N LEU A 213 6.04 -19.42 12.94
CA LEU A 213 5.60 -18.51 11.88
C LEU A 213 5.64 -19.18 10.50
N LYS A 214 6.75 -19.87 10.19
CA LYS A 214 6.89 -20.61 8.93
C LYS A 214 5.82 -21.68 8.77
N GLN A 215 5.56 -22.44 9.82
CA GLN A 215 4.54 -23.49 9.81
C GLN A 215 3.14 -22.91 9.59
N ALA A 216 2.77 -21.84 10.30
CA ALA A 216 1.49 -21.17 10.15
C ALA A 216 1.27 -20.65 8.72
N LEU A 217 2.30 -20.06 8.11
CA LEU A 217 2.24 -19.61 6.72
C LEU A 217 2.08 -20.79 5.76
N LEU A 218 2.87 -21.86 5.90
CA LEU A 218 2.77 -23.04 5.05
C LEU A 218 1.40 -23.71 5.13
N GLU A 219 0.82 -23.84 6.33
CA GLU A 219 -0.52 -24.41 6.53
C GLU A 219 -1.62 -23.56 5.90
N ALA A 220 -1.49 -22.25 5.97
CA ALA A 220 -2.48 -21.33 5.42
C ALA A 220 -2.40 -21.17 3.91
N LEU A 221 -1.23 -21.41 3.30
CA LEU A 221 -0.95 -21.19 1.88
C LEU A 221 -1.06 -22.47 1.03
N GLN A 222 -1.35 -23.61 1.60
CA GLN A 222 -1.60 -24.88 0.90
C GLN A 222 -2.95 -24.97 0.15
#